data_66d006d2b58907f1248c1dbbce4c0cbc
#
_entry.id   66d006d2b58907f1248c1dbbce4c0cbc
#
_cell.length_a   1.000
_cell.length_b   1.000
_cell.length_c   1.000
_cell.angle_alpha   90.00
_cell.angle_beta   90.00
_cell.angle_gamma   90.00
#
_symmetry.space_group_name_H-M   'P 1'
#
loop_
_entity.id
_entity.type
_entity.pdbx_description
1 polymer ?
#
loop_
_entity_poly.entity_id
_entity_poly.type
_entity_poly.pdbx_seq_one_letter_code
_entity_poly.pdbx_strand_id
1 'polypeptide(L)'
;MSRIKAACALPLAAAGLSACSDAVEQERPNIIFIMTDDHTTQAMSCYGGNLIETPNMDRIADEGMRFDNCYATNALSGPSRACILTGKFSHKNGFTDNTSKFDGSQLTFPKVMRENGYATGVVGKWHLISEPQGFDHWSILLGQGEQGNYYRPVFHENGTVVKEDGYVTDVITDKAIEFIDDVHDEKPFMLMLHHKAPHRNWMPAPRHLGIFNDTVFPEPETLFDDYEGRGEAARSQDMNIENTLDNEWDLKLLTREEILAGNNRLHDVYIRMPEEVQHKWDSVYAPRIAEYRSGKLQGDELVRWKYQQYMRDYLATVMSVDESIGRVMEYLEEIGELDNTVIVYTSDQGFFLGEHGWFDKRFMYEECLRMPFVIRYPKMIKAGSTSRAICMNIDFGPTFLNLAGIEVPSEMQGRSFRKVLQNKGRIPAGWREAAYYHYYEYPAEHSVKRHYGIRTSDCKLIHFYNDIDQWEMYDMKADPQEMRNVYDDPAYAGKRAQMHRILEQVQQEYEDTDPCEKEHALFRF
;
A
#
# COMPACT_ATOMS: atom_id res chain seq x y z
N MET A 1 87.92 26.88 45.87
CA MET A 1 86.83 26.88 46.83
C MET A 1 85.59 27.39 46.10
N SER A 2 84.80 26.51 45.51
CA SER A 2 83.64 26.89 44.73
C SER A 2 82.50 26.00 45.14
N ARG A 3 81.39 26.59 45.59
CA ARG A 3 80.19 25.93 46.04
C ARG A 3 79.30 25.72 44.81
N ILE A 4 79.03 24.48 44.52
CA ILE A 4 78.03 24.07 43.51
C ILE A 4 76.66 24.12 44.16
N LYS A 5 75.74 24.91 43.56
CA LYS A 5 74.30 24.89 43.93
C LYS A 5 73.62 23.89 43.04
N ALA A 6 73.00 22.87 43.65
CA ALA A 6 72.12 21.94 43.00
C ALA A 6 70.71 22.58 42.82
N ALA A 7 70.21 22.61 41.62
CA ALA A 7 68.85 23.01 41.31
C ALA A 7 67.95 21.76 41.26
N CYS A 8 66.94 21.68 42.13
CA CYS A 8 65.91 20.70 42.07
C CYS A 8 64.88 21.09 40.96
N ALA A 9 64.76 20.26 39.98
CA ALA A 9 63.68 20.35 39.01
C ALA A 9 62.49 19.49 39.49
N LEU A 10 61.32 20.11 39.69
CA LEU A 10 60.02 19.42 39.89
C LEU A 10 59.45 19.01 38.53
N PRO A 11 58.92 17.81 38.42
CA PRO A 11 58.13 17.44 37.20
C PRO A 11 56.73 18.04 37.27
N LEU A 12 56.35 18.83 36.27
CA LEU A 12 54.98 19.20 36.00
C LEU A 12 54.19 17.93 35.56
N ALA A 13 53.23 17.50 36.38
CA ALA A 13 52.24 16.53 35.99
C ALA A 13 51.20 17.22 35.10
N ALA A 14 51.23 16.92 33.81
CA ALA A 14 50.14 17.28 32.87
C ALA A 14 48.93 16.40 33.18
N ALA A 15 47.94 16.97 33.84
CA ALA A 15 46.60 16.35 33.94
C ALA A 15 45.94 16.42 32.57
N GLY A 16 45.93 15.29 31.87
CA GLY A 16 45.11 15.09 30.67
C GLY A 16 43.64 15.14 31.04
N LEU A 17 42.96 16.22 30.73
CA LEU A 17 41.49 16.26 30.67
C LEU A 17 41.06 15.37 29.49
N SER A 18 40.70 14.13 29.78
CA SER A 18 39.85 13.32 28.88
C SER A 18 38.49 14.00 28.81
N ALA A 19 38.30 14.79 27.76
CA ALA A 19 36.94 15.16 27.36
C ALA A 19 36.22 13.88 26.92
N CYS A 20 35.49 13.26 27.83
CA CYS A 20 34.37 12.41 27.43
C CYS A 20 33.42 13.32 26.66
N SER A 21 33.47 13.28 25.34
CA SER A 21 32.34 13.70 24.55
C SER A 21 31.24 12.67 24.87
N ASP A 22 30.33 13.04 25.75
CA ASP A 22 29.00 12.40 25.76
C ASP A 22 28.42 12.61 24.35
N ALA A 23 28.69 11.68 23.46
CA ALA A 23 27.88 11.52 22.28
C ALA A 23 26.50 11.25 22.85
N VAL A 24 25.61 12.23 22.81
CA VAL A 24 24.18 12.04 23.05
C VAL A 24 23.82 10.91 22.09
N GLU A 25 23.59 9.72 22.61
CA GLU A 25 23.15 8.57 21.85
C GLU A 25 21.87 9.02 21.19
N GLN A 26 21.89 9.18 19.87
CA GLN A 26 20.76 9.72 19.15
C GLN A 26 19.64 8.68 19.33
N GLU A 27 18.64 9.03 20.10
CA GLU A 27 17.47 8.18 20.37
C GLU A 27 16.92 7.66 19.05
N ARG A 28 16.94 6.34 18.88
CA ARG A 28 16.47 5.68 17.64
C ARG A 28 14.95 5.66 17.66
N PRO A 29 14.27 6.11 16.58
CA PRO A 29 12.81 6.14 16.56
C PRO A 29 12.22 4.73 16.53
N ASN A 30 11.06 4.56 17.13
CA ASN A 30 10.17 3.48 16.78
C ASN A 30 9.61 3.70 15.38
N ILE A 31 9.22 2.63 14.69
CA ILE A 31 8.63 2.72 13.34
C ILE A 31 7.38 1.87 13.29
N ILE A 32 6.26 2.48 12.94
CA ILE A 32 5.01 1.79 12.63
C ILE A 32 4.69 2.04 11.15
N PHE A 33 4.70 0.97 10.38
CA PHE A 33 4.33 0.95 8.97
C PHE A 33 2.94 0.36 8.81
N ILE A 34 1.93 1.24 8.70
CA ILE A 34 0.53 0.85 8.52
C ILE A 34 0.25 0.76 7.03
N MET A 35 -0.14 -0.42 6.58
CA MET A 35 -0.46 -0.68 5.18
C MET A 35 -1.80 -1.36 5.04
N THR A 36 -2.62 -0.84 4.16
CA THR A 36 -3.90 -1.42 3.73
C THR A 36 -3.74 -2.20 2.43
N ASP A 37 -4.81 -2.85 2.04
CA ASP A 37 -4.95 -3.59 0.80
C ASP A 37 -6.03 -2.94 -0.06
N ASP A 38 -5.66 -2.44 -1.24
CA ASP A 38 -6.58 -1.79 -2.18
C ASP A 38 -7.16 -0.43 -1.73
N HIS A 39 -6.40 0.39 -1.03
CA HIS A 39 -6.86 1.74 -0.64
C HIS A 39 -6.27 2.80 -1.56
N THR A 40 -7.16 3.63 -2.13
CA THR A 40 -6.79 4.68 -3.08
C THR A 40 -6.82 6.08 -2.46
N THR A 41 -6.08 7.01 -3.06
CA THR A 41 -6.01 8.42 -2.61
C THR A 41 -7.35 9.13 -2.60
N GLN A 42 -8.30 8.77 -3.49
CA GLN A 42 -9.63 9.39 -3.55
C GLN A 42 -10.47 9.13 -2.30
N ALA A 43 -10.20 8.05 -1.58
CA ALA A 43 -10.89 7.69 -0.34
C ALA A 43 -10.17 8.18 0.93
N MET A 44 -9.25 9.15 0.79
CA MET A 44 -8.61 9.86 1.90
C MET A 44 -8.86 11.36 1.80
N SER A 45 -9.42 11.97 2.85
CA SER A 45 -9.79 13.39 2.83
C SER A 45 -8.58 14.32 2.72
N CYS A 46 -7.40 13.97 3.25
CA CYS A 46 -6.18 14.77 3.11
C CYS A 46 -5.68 14.92 1.66
N TYR A 47 -6.11 14.08 0.73
CA TYR A 47 -5.82 14.23 -0.70
C TYR A 47 -6.87 15.07 -1.45
N GLY A 48 -7.83 15.65 -0.74
CA GLY A 48 -8.93 16.42 -1.32
C GLY A 48 -10.10 15.55 -1.77
N GLY A 49 -10.11 14.27 -1.44
CA GLY A 49 -11.25 13.37 -1.64
C GLY A 49 -12.45 13.82 -0.81
N ASN A 50 -13.62 13.93 -1.45
CA ASN A 50 -14.87 14.33 -0.78
C ASN A 50 -15.81 13.14 -0.58
N LEU A 51 -15.28 11.91 -0.60
CA LEU A 51 -16.08 10.69 -0.50
C LEU A 51 -16.45 10.41 0.96
N ILE A 52 -15.46 10.42 1.84
CA ILE A 52 -15.62 10.27 3.30
C ILE A 52 -14.60 11.13 4.04
N GLU A 53 -14.83 11.37 5.32
CA GLU A 53 -13.84 11.94 6.23
C GLU A 53 -12.97 10.84 6.82
N THR A 54 -11.64 11.05 6.85
CA THR A 54 -10.65 10.13 7.40
C THR A 54 -9.75 10.86 8.42
N PRO A 55 -10.33 11.30 9.56
CA PRO A 55 -9.67 12.25 10.47
C PRO A 55 -8.35 11.74 11.06
N ASN A 56 -8.21 10.42 11.26
CA ASN A 56 -6.99 9.86 11.84
C ASN A 56 -5.88 9.68 10.78
N MET A 57 -6.24 9.35 9.54
CA MET A 57 -5.30 9.39 8.41
C MET A 57 -4.85 10.82 8.13
N ASP A 58 -5.78 11.78 8.16
CA ASP A 58 -5.51 13.20 7.99
C ASP A 58 -4.60 13.74 9.08
N ARG A 59 -4.75 13.28 10.33
CA ARG A 59 -3.88 13.64 11.44
C ARG A 59 -2.42 13.29 11.15
N ILE A 60 -2.13 12.13 10.54
CA ILE A 60 -0.75 11.78 10.14
C ILE A 60 -0.21 12.79 9.12
N ALA A 61 -1.03 13.22 8.15
CA ALA A 61 -0.64 14.21 7.15
C ALA A 61 -0.45 15.61 7.75
N ASP A 62 -1.37 16.03 8.61
CA ASP A 62 -1.38 17.36 9.23
C ASP A 62 -0.24 17.56 10.23
N GLU A 63 0.07 16.52 11.02
CA GLU A 63 1.20 16.51 11.95
C GLU A 63 2.52 16.10 11.27
N GLY A 64 2.49 15.75 9.98
CA GLY A 64 3.62 15.21 9.23
C GLY A 64 3.72 15.72 7.79
N MET A 65 3.86 14.80 6.86
CA MET A 65 4.02 15.08 5.43
C MET A 65 3.17 14.14 4.58
N ARG A 66 2.49 14.72 3.56
CA ARG A 66 1.82 13.98 2.48
C ARG A 66 2.69 13.98 1.22
N PHE A 67 2.78 12.82 0.58
CA PHE A 67 3.40 12.68 -0.74
C PHE A 67 2.34 12.59 -1.83
N ASP A 68 2.45 13.43 -2.84
CA ASP A 68 1.50 13.47 -3.97
C ASP A 68 1.86 12.44 -5.06
N ASN A 69 3.12 11.99 -5.11
CA ASN A 69 3.67 11.12 -6.15
C ASN A 69 4.35 9.88 -5.55
N CYS A 70 3.58 9.01 -4.91
CA CYS A 70 4.06 7.71 -4.44
C CYS A 70 3.44 6.61 -5.31
N TYR A 71 4.28 5.72 -5.85
CA TYR A 71 3.88 4.78 -6.90
C TYR A 71 4.23 3.33 -6.55
N ALA A 72 3.32 2.42 -6.87
CA ALA A 72 3.58 0.99 -6.86
C ALA A 72 4.47 0.60 -8.05
N THR A 73 5.37 -0.36 -7.86
CA THR A 73 6.24 -0.89 -8.93
C THR A 73 5.65 -2.10 -9.64
N ASN A 74 4.67 -2.75 -9.01
CA ASN A 74 3.83 -3.80 -9.55
C ASN A 74 2.53 -3.78 -8.73
N ALA A 75 1.40 -3.42 -9.35
CA ALA A 75 0.14 -3.20 -8.66
C ALA A 75 -0.65 -4.50 -8.44
N LEU A 76 -0.03 -5.42 -7.73
CA LEU A 76 -0.59 -6.64 -7.16
C LEU A 76 -0.12 -6.79 -5.72
N SER A 77 -1.01 -7.24 -4.84
CA SER A 77 -0.74 -7.26 -3.39
C SER A 77 0.52 -8.02 -3.02
N GLY A 78 0.70 -9.27 -3.46
CA GLY A 78 1.89 -10.06 -3.15
C GLY A 78 3.17 -9.45 -3.69
N PRO A 79 3.27 -9.18 -5.01
CA PRO A 79 4.44 -8.52 -5.61
C PRO A 79 4.80 -7.18 -4.99
N SER A 80 3.83 -6.31 -4.73
CA SER A 80 4.08 -5.03 -4.06
C SER A 80 4.66 -5.22 -2.66
N ARG A 81 4.10 -6.14 -1.87
CA ARG A 81 4.60 -6.47 -0.51
C ARG A 81 6.03 -7.03 -0.56
N ALA A 82 6.35 -7.88 -1.53
CA ALA A 82 7.72 -8.38 -1.75
C ALA A 82 8.69 -7.26 -2.13
N CYS A 83 8.25 -6.31 -2.98
CA CYS A 83 9.04 -5.13 -3.35
C CYS A 83 9.33 -4.23 -2.14
N ILE A 84 8.34 -4.00 -1.27
CA ILE A 84 8.49 -3.24 -0.01
C ILE A 84 9.51 -3.90 0.91
N LEU A 85 9.38 -5.21 1.14
CA LEU A 85 10.26 -5.95 2.04
C LEU A 85 11.70 -5.97 1.59
N THR A 86 11.93 -6.19 0.30
CA THR A 86 13.28 -6.38 -0.25
C THR A 86 13.93 -5.08 -0.71
N GLY A 87 13.16 -4.00 -0.90
CA GLY A 87 13.63 -2.79 -1.58
C GLY A 87 14.02 -3.03 -3.04
N LYS A 88 13.52 -4.10 -3.67
CA LYS A 88 13.86 -4.55 -5.04
C LYS A 88 12.59 -4.65 -5.89
N PHE A 89 12.71 -4.39 -7.18
CA PHE A 89 11.66 -4.68 -8.16
C PHE A 89 11.36 -6.18 -8.27
N SER A 90 10.16 -6.52 -8.76
CA SER A 90 9.69 -7.90 -8.91
C SER A 90 10.63 -8.77 -9.75
N HIS A 91 11.23 -8.25 -10.83
CA HIS A 91 12.20 -8.98 -11.65
C HIS A 91 13.52 -9.30 -10.92
N LYS A 92 13.84 -8.60 -9.84
CA LYS A 92 15.04 -8.83 -9.01
C LYS A 92 14.75 -9.68 -7.79
N ASN A 93 13.59 -9.52 -7.15
CA ASN A 93 13.21 -10.33 -6.00
C ASN A 93 12.56 -11.67 -6.41
N GLY A 94 12.20 -11.85 -7.70
CA GLY A 94 11.65 -13.08 -8.25
C GLY A 94 10.17 -13.33 -7.95
N PHE A 95 9.47 -12.38 -7.29
CA PHE A 95 8.07 -12.53 -6.95
C PHE A 95 7.21 -11.61 -7.82
N THR A 96 6.77 -12.13 -8.97
CA THR A 96 6.13 -11.36 -10.05
C THR A 96 4.61 -11.41 -10.04
N ASP A 97 4.01 -12.39 -9.34
CA ASP A 97 2.59 -12.70 -9.35
C ASP A 97 2.11 -13.26 -8.00
N ASN A 98 0.78 -13.39 -7.83
CA ASN A 98 0.18 -13.89 -6.60
C ASN A 98 0.15 -15.42 -6.46
N THR A 99 0.65 -16.18 -7.44
CA THR A 99 0.64 -17.65 -7.43
C THR A 99 1.98 -18.24 -7.00
N SER A 100 3.04 -17.45 -7.08
CA SER A 100 4.39 -17.81 -6.68
C SER A 100 4.57 -17.80 -5.16
N LYS A 101 5.59 -18.51 -4.68
CA LYS A 101 6.01 -18.46 -3.28
C LYS A 101 7.20 -17.52 -3.13
N PHE A 102 7.11 -16.54 -2.25
CA PHE A 102 8.21 -15.62 -1.97
C PHE A 102 9.39 -16.36 -1.32
N ASP A 103 10.59 -16.14 -1.84
CA ASP A 103 11.82 -16.62 -1.21
C ASP A 103 12.17 -15.75 0.01
N GLY A 104 11.72 -16.19 1.19
CA GLY A 104 11.98 -15.52 2.45
C GLY A 104 13.46 -15.53 2.88
N SER A 105 14.35 -16.29 2.21
CA SER A 105 15.79 -16.29 2.53
C SER A 105 16.50 -15.01 2.08
N GLN A 106 15.92 -14.27 1.14
CA GLN A 106 16.45 -13.00 0.65
C GLN A 106 16.67 -11.98 1.76
N LEU A 107 17.53 -11.01 1.49
CA LEU A 107 17.68 -9.83 2.33
C LEU A 107 16.38 -9.02 2.31
N THR A 108 15.87 -8.70 3.51
CA THR A 108 14.70 -7.83 3.70
C THR A 108 15.02 -6.77 4.76
N PHE A 109 14.38 -5.59 4.69
CA PHE A 109 14.66 -4.56 5.67
C PHE A 109 14.32 -4.95 7.13
N PRO A 110 13.28 -5.79 7.41
CA PRO A 110 13.04 -6.26 8.78
C PRO A 110 14.20 -7.10 9.34
N LYS A 111 14.83 -7.95 8.52
CA LYS A 111 16.04 -8.70 8.95
C LYS A 111 17.15 -7.75 9.38
N VAL A 112 17.42 -6.73 8.56
CA VAL A 112 18.45 -5.72 8.86
C VAL A 112 18.12 -4.93 10.12
N MET A 113 16.85 -4.54 10.31
CA MET A 113 16.39 -3.86 11.53
C MET A 113 16.62 -4.73 12.77
N ARG A 114 16.21 -6.00 12.71
CA ARG A 114 16.37 -6.97 13.80
C ARG A 114 17.84 -7.19 14.17
N GLU A 115 18.70 -7.37 13.18
CA GLU A 115 20.15 -7.52 13.37
C GLU A 115 20.79 -6.27 14.01
N ASN A 116 20.16 -5.11 13.85
CA ASN A 116 20.58 -3.84 14.45
C ASN A 116 19.84 -3.50 15.75
N GLY A 117 19.22 -4.49 16.40
CA GLY A 117 18.69 -4.38 17.75
C GLY A 117 17.30 -3.77 17.87
N TYR A 118 16.50 -3.75 16.81
CA TYR A 118 15.06 -3.46 16.87
C TYR A 118 14.27 -4.70 17.27
N ALA A 119 13.21 -4.51 18.08
CA ALA A 119 12.13 -5.48 18.16
C ALA A 119 11.33 -5.42 16.86
N THR A 120 11.11 -6.55 16.20
CA THR A 120 10.47 -6.57 14.89
C THR A 120 9.17 -7.35 14.93
N GLY A 121 8.06 -6.73 14.47
CA GLY A 121 6.74 -7.34 14.43
C GLY A 121 6.06 -7.20 13.07
N VAL A 122 5.24 -8.20 12.70
CA VAL A 122 4.27 -8.09 11.61
C VAL A 122 2.93 -8.67 12.03
N VAL A 123 1.86 -7.89 11.86
CA VAL A 123 0.50 -8.27 12.21
C VAL A 123 -0.44 -8.01 11.04
N GLY A 124 -1.25 -9.01 10.66
CA GLY A 124 -2.29 -8.89 9.65
C GLY A 124 -2.00 -9.59 8.33
N LYS A 125 -2.33 -8.98 7.19
CA LYS A 125 -2.19 -9.60 5.87
C LYS A 125 -0.73 -9.73 5.46
N TRP A 126 -0.31 -10.97 5.16
CA TRP A 126 1.04 -11.27 4.65
C TRP A 126 1.05 -11.48 3.12
N HIS A 127 0.31 -12.47 2.63
CA HIS A 127 0.07 -12.75 1.22
C HIS A 127 1.34 -13.03 0.39
N LEU A 128 2.30 -13.78 0.95
CA LEU A 128 3.56 -14.16 0.28
C LEU A 128 3.77 -15.67 0.18
N ILE A 129 2.79 -16.47 0.60
CA ILE A 129 2.82 -17.96 0.57
C ILE A 129 4.06 -18.53 1.28
N SER A 130 4.67 -17.77 2.15
CA SER A 130 5.84 -18.15 2.94
C SER A 130 5.71 -17.61 4.36
N GLU A 131 6.29 -18.29 5.33
CA GLU A 131 6.35 -17.76 6.69
C GLU A 131 7.22 -16.49 6.76
N PRO A 132 6.83 -15.50 7.59
CA PRO A 132 7.64 -14.31 7.82
C PRO A 132 9.02 -14.65 8.37
N GLN A 133 10.04 -13.99 7.83
CA GLN A 133 11.42 -14.10 8.31
C GLN A 133 11.97 -12.71 8.65
N GLY A 134 12.76 -12.64 9.73
CA GLY A 134 13.32 -11.37 10.22
C GLY A 134 12.40 -10.64 11.19
N PHE A 135 11.43 -11.33 11.77
CA PHE A 135 10.53 -10.83 12.79
C PHE A 135 10.68 -11.62 14.10
N ASP A 136 10.63 -10.92 15.22
CA ASP A 136 10.59 -11.53 16.56
C ASP A 136 9.17 -12.00 16.89
N HIS A 137 8.17 -11.25 16.43
CA HIS A 137 6.75 -11.58 16.53
C HIS A 137 6.07 -11.48 15.18
N TRP A 138 5.21 -12.46 14.85
CA TRP A 138 4.35 -12.37 13.69
C TRP A 138 3.01 -13.07 13.90
N SER A 139 1.95 -12.40 13.48
CA SER A 139 0.57 -12.89 13.53
C SER A 139 -0.09 -12.56 12.20
N ILE A 140 -0.06 -13.52 11.24
CA ILE A 140 -0.48 -13.32 9.86
C ILE A 140 -1.80 -14.01 9.55
N LEU A 141 -2.62 -13.37 8.73
CA LEU A 141 -3.94 -13.88 8.33
C LEU A 141 -3.84 -15.17 7.52
N LEU A 142 -4.69 -16.13 7.84
CA LEU A 142 -4.92 -17.36 7.08
C LEU A 142 -6.30 -17.39 6.42
N GLY A 143 -6.44 -18.24 5.41
CA GLY A 143 -7.68 -18.45 4.66
C GLY A 143 -7.82 -17.52 3.45
N GLN A 144 -8.71 -17.87 2.52
CA GLN A 144 -8.94 -17.15 1.26
C GLN A 144 -7.65 -16.82 0.49
N GLY A 145 -6.72 -17.77 0.35
CA GLY A 145 -5.42 -17.54 -0.29
C GLY A 145 -4.53 -16.58 0.52
N GLU A 146 -4.47 -16.73 1.84
CA GLU A 146 -3.73 -15.89 2.80
C GLU A 146 -4.22 -14.43 2.89
N GLN A 147 -5.43 -14.17 2.44
CA GLN A 147 -6.05 -12.83 2.54
C GLN A 147 -6.91 -12.67 3.79
N GLY A 148 -7.26 -13.77 4.46
CA GLY A 148 -8.07 -13.78 5.66
C GLY A 148 -9.56 -13.51 5.44
N ASN A 149 -10.33 -13.59 6.51
CA ASN A 149 -11.75 -13.29 6.55
C ASN A 149 -12.02 -12.03 7.36
N TYR A 150 -13.03 -11.25 6.99
CA TYR A 150 -13.42 -10.05 7.71
C TYR A 150 -13.98 -10.32 9.10
N TYR A 151 -14.72 -11.42 9.26
CA TYR A 151 -15.30 -11.84 10.54
C TYR A 151 -14.68 -13.14 11.01
N ARG A 152 -14.45 -13.24 12.31
CA ARG A 152 -13.78 -14.38 12.95
C ARG A 152 -12.51 -14.81 12.20
N PRO A 153 -11.53 -13.92 12.11
CA PRO A 153 -10.30 -14.19 11.39
C PRO A 153 -9.52 -15.35 12.04
N VAL A 154 -8.74 -16.01 11.20
CA VAL A 154 -7.78 -17.02 11.65
C VAL A 154 -6.39 -16.52 11.37
N PHE A 155 -5.51 -16.62 12.35
CA PHE A 155 -4.12 -16.22 12.24
C PHE A 155 -3.18 -17.42 12.32
N HIS A 156 -2.04 -17.30 11.67
CA HIS A 156 -0.85 -18.08 11.96
C HIS A 156 0.08 -17.18 12.77
N GLU A 157 0.31 -17.53 14.02
CA GLU A 157 1.02 -16.70 14.97
C GLU A 157 2.22 -17.47 15.52
N ASN A 158 3.43 -17.03 15.16
CA ASN A 158 4.69 -17.68 15.56
C ASN A 158 4.66 -19.22 15.48
N GLY A 159 4.08 -19.78 14.40
CA GLY A 159 3.97 -21.23 14.20
C GLY A 159 2.71 -21.87 14.73
N THR A 160 1.80 -21.14 15.38
CA THR A 160 0.54 -21.64 15.94
C THR A 160 -0.67 -21.06 15.22
N VAL A 161 -1.68 -21.89 14.93
CA VAL A 161 -2.94 -21.41 14.33
C VAL A 161 -3.89 -20.95 15.44
N VAL A 162 -4.28 -19.69 15.39
CA VAL A 162 -5.17 -19.04 16.36
C VAL A 162 -6.44 -18.57 15.66
N LYS A 163 -7.59 -18.81 16.28
CA LYS A 163 -8.90 -18.33 15.80
C LYS A 163 -9.36 -17.23 16.74
N GLU A 164 -9.71 -16.08 16.18
CA GLU A 164 -10.15 -14.93 16.94
C GLU A 164 -11.62 -14.63 16.68
N ASP A 165 -12.34 -14.22 17.70
CA ASP A 165 -13.66 -13.64 17.57
C ASP A 165 -13.53 -12.14 17.26
N GLY A 166 -14.46 -11.60 16.47
CA GLY A 166 -14.50 -10.17 16.16
C GLY A 166 -14.33 -9.84 14.68
N TYR A 167 -14.13 -8.58 14.43
CA TYR A 167 -13.90 -8.02 13.10
C TYR A 167 -12.40 -7.86 12.83
N VAL A 168 -11.95 -8.26 11.66
CA VAL A 168 -10.53 -8.43 11.37
C VAL A 168 -9.68 -7.18 11.62
N THR A 169 -10.18 -5.98 11.27
CA THR A 169 -9.43 -4.73 11.48
C THR A 169 -9.24 -4.45 12.97
N ASP A 170 -10.26 -4.69 13.78
CA ASP A 170 -10.19 -4.49 15.24
C ASP A 170 -9.21 -5.48 15.87
N VAL A 171 -9.30 -6.77 15.49
CA VAL A 171 -8.38 -7.82 16.01
C VAL A 171 -6.93 -7.54 15.62
N ILE A 172 -6.67 -7.12 14.38
CA ILE A 172 -5.33 -6.72 13.93
C ILE A 172 -4.81 -5.55 14.77
N THR A 173 -5.67 -4.58 15.08
CA THR A 173 -5.32 -3.41 15.91
C THR A 173 -4.98 -3.83 17.34
N ASP A 174 -5.79 -4.71 17.94
CA ASP A 174 -5.55 -5.24 19.29
C ASP A 174 -4.19 -5.94 19.38
N LYS A 175 -3.90 -6.85 18.44
CA LYS A 175 -2.62 -7.55 18.36
C LYS A 175 -1.42 -6.62 18.10
N ALA A 176 -1.62 -5.54 17.35
CA ALA A 176 -0.59 -4.53 17.13
C ALA A 176 -0.27 -3.75 18.41
N ILE A 177 -1.29 -3.36 19.16
CA ILE A 177 -1.13 -2.69 20.47
C ILE A 177 -0.48 -3.63 21.48
N GLU A 178 -0.88 -4.90 21.54
CA GLU A 178 -0.26 -5.91 22.39
C GLU A 178 1.24 -6.06 22.09
N PHE A 179 1.63 -6.16 20.82
CA PHE A 179 3.04 -6.19 20.45
C PHE A 179 3.80 -4.95 20.92
N ILE A 180 3.23 -3.75 20.76
CA ILE A 180 3.86 -2.50 21.21
C ILE A 180 4.03 -2.51 22.73
N ASP A 181 3.00 -2.92 23.48
CA ASP A 181 3.00 -3.03 24.94
C ASP A 181 4.13 -3.94 25.43
N ASP A 182 4.31 -5.08 24.76
CA ASP A 182 5.32 -6.08 25.12
C ASP A 182 6.77 -5.60 24.94
N VAL A 183 7.04 -4.62 24.04
CA VAL A 183 8.42 -4.33 23.62
C VAL A 183 8.88 -2.89 23.86
N HIS A 184 7.97 -1.91 24.04
CA HIS A 184 8.32 -0.48 23.98
C HIS A 184 9.31 -0.03 25.06
N ASP A 185 9.29 -0.63 26.25
CA ASP A 185 10.17 -0.30 27.36
C ASP A 185 11.58 -0.93 27.24
N GLU A 186 11.76 -1.92 26.37
CA GLU A 186 13.00 -2.69 26.29
C GLU A 186 13.95 -2.20 25.20
N LYS A 187 13.42 -1.88 24.01
CA LYS A 187 14.21 -1.49 22.84
C LYS A 187 13.33 -0.83 21.77
N PRO A 188 13.91 -0.04 20.87
CA PRO A 188 13.14 0.50 19.76
C PRO A 188 12.51 -0.61 18.94
N PHE A 189 11.30 -0.39 18.43
CA PHE A 189 10.56 -1.38 17.66
C PHE A 189 10.24 -0.93 16.23
N MET A 190 10.08 -1.91 15.36
CA MET A 190 9.56 -1.77 14.00
C MET A 190 8.38 -2.72 13.82
N LEU A 191 7.19 -2.16 13.64
CA LEU A 191 5.94 -2.90 13.43
C LEU A 191 5.41 -2.67 12.02
N MET A 192 5.17 -3.77 11.29
CA MET A 192 4.39 -3.79 10.06
C MET A 192 2.94 -4.15 10.41
N LEU A 193 2.06 -3.15 10.40
CA LEU A 193 0.63 -3.28 10.69
C LEU A 193 -0.13 -3.32 9.36
N HIS A 194 -0.55 -4.52 8.95
CA HIS A 194 -1.09 -4.79 7.64
C HIS A 194 -2.57 -5.16 7.68
N HIS A 195 -3.44 -4.21 7.36
CA HIS A 195 -4.88 -4.46 7.27
C HIS A 195 -5.26 -5.24 6.00
N LYS A 196 -6.26 -6.14 6.13
CA LYS A 196 -6.97 -6.70 4.98
C LYS A 196 -7.86 -5.66 4.32
N ALA A 197 -8.50 -4.82 5.11
CA ALA A 197 -9.41 -3.78 4.62
C ALA A 197 -8.65 -2.70 3.80
N PRO A 198 -9.27 -2.16 2.75
CA PRO A 198 -10.60 -2.43 2.22
C PRO A 198 -10.65 -3.45 1.07
N HIS A 199 -9.82 -4.48 1.01
CA HIS A 199 -9.82 -5.48 -0.06
C HIS A 199 -11.20 -6.11 -0.31
N ARG A 200 -11.49 -6.46 -1.57
CA ARG A 200 -12.67 -7.22 -2.01
C ARG A 200 -12.89 -8.43 -1.08
N ASN A 201 -14.07 -8.68 -0.57
CA ASN A 201 -15.40 -8.25 -1.03
C ASN A 201 -16.03 -7.13 -0.18
N TRP A 202 -15.27 -6.24 0.41
CA TRP A 202 -15.72 -5.03 1.11
C TRP A 202 -16.84 -5.32 2.12
N MET A 203 -16.50 -5.97 3.21
CA MET A 203 -17.45 -6.27 4.29
C MET A 203 -17.22 -5.30 5.45
N PRO A 204 -18.11 -4.32 5.67
CA PRO A 204 -17.96 -3.34 6.72
C PRO A 204 -17.96 -3.94 8.12
N ALA A 205 -17.33 -3.25 9.08
CA ALA A 205 -17.45 -3.59 10.49
C ALA A 205 -18.93 -3.55 10.94
N PRO A 206 -19.34 -4.31 11.98
CA PRO A 206 -20.73 -4.34 12.43
C PRO A 206 -21.32 -2.95 12.71
N ARG A 207 -20.49 -2.02 13.26
CA ARG A 207 -20.89 -0.63 13.53
C ARG A 207 -21.09 0.21 12.27
N HIS A 208 -20.43 -0.14 11.16
CA HIS A 208 -20.49 0.59 9.89
C HIS A 208 -21.46 -0.03 8.86
N LEU A 209 -22.03 -1.20 9.14
CA LEU A 209 -23.04 -1.81 8.25
C LEU A 209 -24.21 -0.85 8.03
N GLY A 210 -24.42 -0.47 6.77
CA GLY A 210 -25.53 0.38 6.32
C GLY A 210 -25.36 1.87 6.58
N ILE A 211 -24.20 2.33 7.07
CA ILE A 211 -23.97 3.76 7.42
C ILE A 211 -24.15 4.69 6.22
N PHE A 212 -23.91 4.20 5.00
CA PHE A 212 -24.02 4.97 3.76
C PHE A 212 -25.23 4.58 2.90
N ASN A 213 -26.22 3.85 3.43
CA ASN A 213 -27.35 3.40 2.63
C ASN A 213 -28.13 4.56 1.97
N ASP A 214 -28.23 5.71 2.65
CA ASP A 214 -28.91 6.91 2.15
C ASP A 214 -27.95 7.91 1.46
N THR A 215 -26.66 7.57 1.34
CA THR A 215 -25.66 8.44 0.72
C THR A 215 -25.61 8.16 -0.78
N VAL A 216 -25.55 9.24 -1.58
CA VAL A 216 -25.27 9.19 -3.02
C VAL A 216 -23.88 9.72 -3.23
N PHE A 217 -22.98 8.87 -3.69
CA PHE A 217 -21.60 9.23 -3.99
C PHE A 217 -21.48 9.84 -5.39
N PRO A 218 -20.60 10.83 -5.60
CA PRO A 218 -20.35 11.39 -6.93
C PRO A 218 -19.81 10.31 -7.86
N GLU A 219 -20.30 10.30 -9.09
CA GLU A 219 -19.82 9.40 -10.13
C GLU A 219 -18.57 10.01 -10.78
N PRO A 220 -17.52 9.19 -11.08
CA PRO A 220 -16.42 9.67 -11.91
C PRO A 220 -16.93 10.02 -13.32
N GLU A 221 -16.37 11.07 -13.91
CA GLU A 221 -16.72 11.50 -15.27
C GLU A 221 -16.50 10.39 -16.32
N THR A 222 -15.60 9.46 -16.01
CA THR A 222 -15.21 8.34 -16.86
C THR A 222 -15.96 7.03 -16.56
N LEU A 223 -17.03 7.05 -15.73
CA LEU A 223 -17.80 5.84 -15.38
C LEU A 223 -18.33 5.09 -16.61
N PHE A 224 -18.68 5.83 -17.67
CA PHE A 224 -19.20 5.29 -18.94
C PHE A 224 -18.20 5.47 -20.08
N ASP A 225 -16.93 5.16 -19.81
CA ASP A 225 -15.88 5.21 -20.79
C ASP A 225 -16.05 4.14 -21.87
N ASP A 226 -16.01 4.54 -23.14
CA ASP A 226 -16.10 3.65 -24.30
C ASP A 226 -14.77 3.15 -24.82
N TYR A 227 -13.68 3.60 -24.15
CA TYR A 227 -12.28 3.33 -24.52
C TYR A 227 -11.87 3.82 -25.91
N GLU A 228 -12.62 4.78 -26.51
CA GLU A 228 -12.22 5.41 -27.75
C GLU A 228 -10.90 6.18 -27.54
N GLY A 229 -9.99 6.06 -28.51
CA GLY A 229 -8.68 6.70 -28.43
C GLY A 229 -7.63 5.95 -27.59
N ARG A 230 -7.96 4.77 -27.04
CA ARG A 230 -7.03 3.88 -26.34
C ARG A 230 -6.84 2.55 -27.04
N GLY A 231 -5.90 1.76 -26.52
CA GLY A 231 -5.49 0.52 -27.12
C GLY A 231 -6.40 -0.68 -26.88
N GLU A 232 -5.94 -1.85 -27.33
CA GLU A 232 -6.64 -3.12 -27.14
C GLU A 232 -6.70 -3.51 -25.66
N ALA A 233 -5.66 -3.20 -24.88
CA ALA A 233 -5.60 -3.58 -23.47
C ALA A 233 -6.80 -3.02 -22.69
N ALA A 234 -7.15 -1.75 -22.86
CA ALA A 234 -8.29 -1.11 -22.21
C ALA A 234 -9.64 -1.72 -22.62
N ARG A 235 -9.74 -2.27 -23.85
CA ARG A 235 -10.98 -2.87 -24.37
C ARG A 235 -11.14 -4.34 -24.03
N SER A 236 -10.04 -5.08 -23.88
CA SER A 236 -10.05 -6.54 -23.70
C SER A 236 -10.05 -7.00 -22.24
N GLN A 237 -9.96 -6.08 -21.30
CA GLN A 237 -10.06 -6.38 -19.86
C GLN A 237 -11.50 -6.75 -19.46
N ASP A 238 -11.65 -7.44 -18.33
CA ASP A 238 -12.94 -7.81 -17.76
C ASP A 238 -13.09 -7.38 -16.28
N MET A 239 -12.55 -6.19 -15.92
CA MET A 239 -12.66 -5.59 -14.58
C MET A 239 -13.70 -4.47 -14.48
N ASN A 240 -14.75 -4.52 -15.29
CA ASN A 240 -15.76 -3.46 -15.35
C ASN A 240 -16.93 -3.69 -14.37
N ILE A 241 -17.52 -2.59 -13.90
CA ILE A 241 -18.67 -2.60 -12.98
C ILE A 241 -19.91 -3.20 -13.67
N GLU A 242 -20.08 -2.97 -14.97
CA GLU A 242 -21.26 -3.40 -15.72
C GLU A 242 -21.45 -4.93 -15.67
N ASN A 243 -20.40 -5.68 -16.04
CA ASN A 243 -20.50 -7.11 -16.31
C ASN A 243 -19.77 -8.00 -15.31
N THR A 244 -18.69 -7.49 -14.67
CA THR A 244 -17.78 -8.31 -13.86
C THR A 244 -18.04 -8.19 -12.35
N LEU A 245 -18.63 -7.08 -11.91
CA LEU A 245 -18.98 -6.91 -10.50
C LEU A 245 -20.02 -7.98 -10.10
N ASP A 246 -19.61 -8.89 -9.20
CA ASP A 246 -20.36 -10.12 -8.90
C ASP A 246 -21.57 -9.85 -8.01
N ASN A 247 -22.72 -10.40 -8.40
CA ASN A 247 -23.99 -10.16 -7.71
C ASN A 247 -24.02 -10.77 -6.30
N GLU A 248 -23.40 -11.93 -6.09
CA GLU A 248 -23.37 -12.59 -4.77
C GLU A 248 -22.25 -12.00 -3.93
N TRP A 249 -21.02 -12.03 -4.42
CA TRP A 249 -19.81 -11.69 -3.68
C TRP A 249 -19.64 -10.20 -3.43
N ASP A 250 -19.81 -9.39 -4.48
CA ASP A 250 -19.56 -7.95 -4.41
C ASP A 250 -20.80 -7.18 -3.98
N LEU A 251 -21.95 -7.47 -4.61
CA LEU A 251 -23.20 -6.76 -4.38
C LEU A 251 -24.06 -7.35 -3.25
N LYS A 252 -23.77 -8.59 -2.80
CA LYS A 252 -24.41 -9.26 -1.66
C LYS A 252 -25.93 -9.42 -1.85
N LEU A 253 -26.35 -9.86 -3.06
CA LEU A 253 -27.75 -9.91 -3.47
C LEU A 253 -28.48 -11.23 -3.14
N LEU A 254 -28.04 -11.93 -2.10
CA LEU A 254 -28.69 -13.15 -1.61
C LEU A 254 -29.42 -12.90 -0.29
N THR A 255 -30.64 -13.46 -0.18
CA THR A 255 -31.38 -13.50 1.09
C THR A 255 -30.71 -14.46 2.07
N ARG A 256 -31.07 -14.36 3.36
CA ARG A 256 -30.61 -15.31 4.40
C ARG A 256 -30.84 -16.77 4.02
N GLU A 257 -32.06 -17.09 3.50
CA GLU A 257 -32.39 -18.46 3.14
C GLU A 257 -31.51 -18.98 2.00
N GLU A 258 -31.23 -18.14 1.00
CA GLU A 258 -30.35 -18.48 -0.12
C GLU A 258 -28.90 -18.66 0.35
N ILE A 259 -28.40 -17.78 1.22
CA ILE A 259 -27.05 -17.92 1.79
C ILE A 259 -26.93 -19.22 2.56
N LEU A 260 -27.89 -19.51 3.45
CA LEU A 260 -27.87 -20.72 4.29
C LEU A 260 -28.15 -22.02 3.51
N ALA A 261 -28.65 -21.95 2.28
CA ALA A 261 -28.75 -23.10 1.39
C ALA A 261 -27.36 -23.68 0.99
N GLY A 262 -26.28 -22.93 1.15
CA GLY A 262 -24.90 -23.42 1.17
C GLY A 262 -24.16 -23.50 -0.17
N ASN A 263 -24.82 -23.31 -1.30
CA ASN A 263 -24.21 -23.38 -2.64
C ASN A 263 -23.92 -21.99 -3.22
N ASN A 264 -23.25 -21.13 -2.44
CA ASN A 264 -22.92 -19.77 -2.84
C ASN A 264 -21.64 -19.26 -2.16
N ARG A 265 -21.07 -18.20 -2.70
CA ARG A 265 -19.80 -17.63 -2.23
C ARG A 265 -19.92 -16.94 -0.86
N LEU A 266 -21.11 -16.49 -0.46
CA LEU A 266 -21.32 -15.79 0.81
C LEU A 266 -21.47 -16.71 2.01
N HIS A 267 -21.81 -17.99 1.83
CA HIS A 267 -22.11 -18.91 2.94
C HIS A 267 -21.03 -18.89 4.03
N ASP A 268 -19.78 -19.17 3.66
CA ASP A 268 -18.68 -19.31 4.63
C ASP A 268 -18.35 -18.01 5.37
N VAL A 269 -18.51 -16.87 4.72
CA VAL A 269 -18.27 -15.56 5.35
C VAL A 269 -19.45 -15.15 6.22
N TYR A 270 -20.67 -15.47 5.83
CA TYR A 270 -21.89 -15.15 6.56
C TYR A 270 -22.01 -15.92 7.88
N ILE A 271 -21.76 -17.23 7.87
CA ILE A 271 -21.84 -18.06 9.08
C ILE A 271 -20.73 -17.72 10.11
N ARG A 272 -19.69 -16.99 9.71
CA ARG A 272 -18.67 -16.47 10.62
C ARG A 272 -19.16 -15.29 11.46
N MET A 273 -20.18 -14.58 11.01
CA MET A 273 -20.76 -13.47 11.76
C MET A 273 -21.49 -13.96 13.00
N PRO A 274 -21.41 -13.24 14.13
CA PRO A 274 -22.34 -13.45 15.24
C PRO A 274 -23.80 -13.28 14.77
N GLU A 275 -24.73 -13.96 15.43
CA GLU A 275 -26.15 -13.96 15.01
C GLU A 275 -26.76 -12.54 14.96
N GLU A 276 -26.42 -11.68 15.91
CA GLU A 276 -26.86 -10.28 15.92
C GLU A 276 -26.35 -9.51 14.70
N VAL A 277 -25.12 -9.80 14.25
CA VAL A 277 -24.54 -9.18 13.04
C VAL A 277 -25.20 -9.72 11.79
N GLN A 278 -25.53 -11.03 11.75
CA GLN A 278 -26.30 -11.61 10.65
C GLN A 278 -27.67 -10.94 10.52
N HIS A 279 -28.39 -10.72 11.63
CA HIS A 279 -29.67 -10.01 11.60
C HIS A 279 -29.54 -8.57 11.12
N LYS A 280 -28.50 -7.85 11.53
CA LYS A 280 -28.21 -6.51 11.04
C LYS A 280 -27.90 -6.52 9.54
N TRP A 281 -27.07 -7.47 9.09
CA TRP A 281 -26.75 -7.70 7.69
C TRP A 281 -28.01 -7.90 6.86
N ASP A 282 -28.88 -8.82 7.26
CA ASP A 282 -30.12 -9.12 6.55
C ASP A 282 -31.00 -7.87 6.42
N SER A 283 -31.13 -7.10 7.50
CA SER A 283 -31.91 -5.86 7.50
C SER A 283 -31.31 -4.78 6.59
N VAL A 284 -29.99 -4.64 6.57
CA VAL A 284 -29.26 -3.62 5.78
C VAL A 284 -29.33 -3.92 4.29
N TYR A 285 -29.17 -5.19 3.90
CA TYR A 285 -29.13 -5.58 2.48
C TYR A 285 -30.51 -5.92 1.89
N ALA A 286 -31.56 -6.16 2.69
CA ALA A 286 -32.89 -6.49 2.18
C ALA A 286 -33.46 -5.46 1.19
N PRO A 287 -33.37 -4.13 1.41
CA PRO A 287 -33.85 -3.14 0.44
C PRO A 287 -33.08 -3.21 -0.89
N ARG A 288 -31.75 -3.39 -0.83
CA ARG A 288 -30.86 -3.55 -2.01
C ARG A 288 -31.29 -4.76 -2.85
N ILE A 289 -31.53 -5.91 -2.20
CA ILE A 289 -31.97 -7.14 -2.85
C ILE A 289 -33.35 -6.95 -3.50
N ALA A 290 -34.28 -6.33 -2.80
CA ALA A 290 -35.64 -6.07 -3.31
C ALA A 290 -35.62 -5.13 -4.52
N GLU A 291 -34.84 -4.07 -4.49
CA GLU A 291 -34.69 -3.13 -5.59
C GLU A 291 -34.10 -3.80 -6.83
N TYR A 292 -33.00 -4.53 -6.69
CA TYR A 292 -32.38 -5.27 -7.79
C TYR A 292 -33.35 -6.28 -8.42
N ARG A 293 -34.05 -7.07 -7.59
CA ARG A 293 -35.00 -8.11 -8.04
C ARG A 293 -36.29 -7.56 -8.61
N SER A 294 -36.57 -6.28 -8.42
CA SER A 294 -37.73 -5.64 -9.07
C SER A 294 -37.64 -5.65 -10.59
N GLY A 295 -36.44 -5.82 -11.16
CA GLY A 295 -36.21 -5.82 -12.61
C GLY A 295 -36.35 -4.44 -13.26
N LYS A 296 -36.51 -3.37 -12.47
CA LYS A 296 -36.71 -2.00 -12.99
C LYS A 296 -35.40 -1.39 -13.46
N LEU A 297 -34.27 -1.74 -12.83
CA LEU A 297 -32.93 -1.22 -13.16
C LEU A 297 -32.41 -1.90 -14.44
N GLN A 298 -32.09 -1.10 -15.48
CA GLN A 298 -31.61 -1.59 -16.78
C GLN A 298 -30.55 -0.62 -17.33
N GLY A 299 -29.63 -1.14 -18.17
CA GLY A 299 -28.61 -0.33 -18.86
C GLY A 299 -27.81 0.55 -17.90
N ASP A 300 -27.62 1.81 -18.26
CA ASP A 300 -26.83 2.78 -17.47
C ASP A 300 -27.36 2.96 -16.05
N GLU A 301 -28.68 2.88 -15.83
CA GLU A 301 -29.25 2.98 -14.49
C GLU A 301 -28.79 1.82 -13.59
N LEU A 302 -28.69 0.60 -14.14
CA LEU A 302 -28.16 -0.54 -13.41
C LEU A 302 -26.68 -0.38 -13.08
N VAL A 303 -25.86 0.15 -14.02
CA VAL A 303 -24.44 0.41 -13.79
C VAL A 303 -24.25 1.45 -12.69
N ARG A 304 -24.97 2.58 -12.74
CA ARG A 304 -24.97 3.61 -11.68
C ARG A 304 -25.36 3.04 -10.33
N TRP A 305 -26.41 2.21 -10.31
CA TRP A 305 -26.85 1.56 -9.09
C TRP A 305 -25.78 0.61 -8.53
N LYS A 306 -25.15 -0.23 -9.36
CA LYS A 306 -24.04 -1.11 -8.96
C LYS A 306 -22.88 -0.30 -8.38
N TYR A 307 -22.49 0.79 -9.06
CA TYR A 307 -21.47 1.72 -8.58
C TYR A 307 -21.79 2.25 -7.17
N GLN A 308 -23.01 2.72 -6.93
CA GLN A 308 -23.42 3.21 -5.61
C GLN A 308 -23.32 2.13 -4.53
N GLN A 309 -23.74 0.88 -4.82
CA GLN A 309 -23.63 -0.21 -3.85
C GLN A 309 -22.17 -0.55 -3.54
N TYR A 310 -21.33 -0.58 -4.56
CA TYR A 310 -19.89 -0.79 -4.44
C TYR A 310 -19.23 0.29 -3.55
N MET A 311 -19.49 1.56 -3.82
CA MET A 311 -18.94 2.68 -3.07
C MET A 311 -19.38 2.65 -1.60
N ARG A 312 -20.63 2.34 -1.32
CA ARG A 312 -21.16 2.25 0.06
C ARG A 312 -20.42 1.21 0.90
N ASP A 313 -20.21 0.03 0.34
CA ASP A 313 -19.55 -1.06 1.05
C ASP A 313 -18.03 -0.83 1.17
N TYR A 314 -17.39 -0.35 0.11
CA TYR A 314 -15.96 -0.03 0.10
C TYR A 314 -15.63 1.04 1.15
N LEU A 315 -16.31 2.18 1.09
CA LEU A 315 -16.04 3.31 1.98
C LEU A 315 -16.40 3.01 3.44
N ALA A 316 -17.48 2.26 3.69
CA ALA A 316 -17.81 1.81 5.03
C ALA A 316 -16.74 0.85 5.61
N THR A 317 -16.05 0.12 4.73
CA THR A 317 -14.92 -0.74 5.15
C THR A 317 -13.67 0.08 5.48
N VAL A 318 -13.42 1.17 4.75
CA VAL A 318 -12.30 2.11 5.02
C VAL A 318 -12.41 2.76 6.40
N MET A 319 -13.62 3.08 6.86
CA MET A 319 -13.81 3.74 8.16
C MET A 319 -13.20 2.97 9.34
N SER A 320 -13.25 1.64 9.30
CA SER A 320 -12.64 0.82 10.35
C SER A 320 -11.11 0.92 10.38
N VAL A 321 -10.48 1.20 9.24
CA VAL A 321 -9.04 1.42 9.16
C VAL A 321 -8.66 2.77 9.76
N ASP A 322 -9.43 3.81 9.46
CA ASP A 322 -9.21 5.13 10.06
C ASP A 322 -9.31 5.07 11.59
N GLU A 323 -10.34 4.39 12.12
CA GLU A 323 -10.49 4.16 13.56
C GLU A 323 -9.31 3.38 14.16
N SER A 324 -8.80 2.37 13.45
CA SER A 324 -7.62 1.61 13.88
C SER A 324 -6.38 2.51 14.06
N ILE A 325 -6.15 3.42 13.12
CA ILE A 325 -5.05 4.39 13.19
C ILE A 325 -5.22 5.27 14.43
N GLY A 326 -6.44 5.77 14.69
CA GLY A 326 -6.75 6.56 15.89
C GLY A 326 -6.37 5.82 17.17
N ARG A 327 -6.80 4.56 17.32
CA ARG A 327 -6.51 3.72 18.47
C ARG A 327 -5.00 3.49 18.69
N VAL A 328 -4.25 3.23 17.62
CA VAL A 328 -2.78 3.05 17.72
C VAL A 328 -2.11 4.36 18.14
N MET A 329 -2.53 5.50 17.58
CA MET A 329 -1.95 6.80 17.95
C MET A 329 -2.30 7.20 19.38
N GLU A 330 -3.53 6.96 19.83
CA GLU A 330 -3.97 7.20 21.21
C GLU A 330 -3.15 6.35 22.19
N TYR A 331 -2.94 5.07 21.88
CA TYR A 331 -2.11 4.21 22.71
C TYR A 331 -0.66 4.71 22.82
N LEU A 332 -0.05 5.13 21.70
CA LEU A 332 1.29 5.72 21.71
C LEU A 332 1.36 7.02 22.51
N GLU A 333 0.29 7.82 22.56
CA GLU A 333 0.19 9.00 23.44
C GLU A 333 0.15 8.59 24.92
N GLU A 334 -0.64 7.58 25.27
CA GLU A 334 -0.78 7.09 26.65
C GLU A 334 0.55 6.59 27.22
N ILE A 335 1.37 5.90 26.41
CA ILE A 335 2.69 5.41 26.83
C ILE A 335 3.81 6.45 26.60
N GLY A 336 3.51 7.63 26.04
CA GLY A 336 4.48 8.72 25.83
C GLY A 336 5.43 8.52 24.65
N GLU A 337 5.18 7.56 23.75
CA GLU A 337 6.05 7.21 22.62
C GLU A 337 5.62 7.82 21.27
N LEU A 338 4.48 8.54 21.19
CA LEU A 338 3.96 9.06 19.93
C LEU A 338 4.97 9.95 19.19
N ASP A 339 5.69 10.84 19.89
CA ASP A 339 6.64 11.76 19.27
C ASP A 339 8.00 11.11 18.96
N ASN A 340 8.28 9.94 19.54
CA ASN A 340 9.45 9.13 19.22
C ASN A 340 9.18 8.05 18.17
N THR A 341 7.97 8.02 17.62
CA THR A 341 7.56 7.03 16.65
C THR A 341 7.39 7.66 15.26
N VAL A 342 8.03 7.05 14.25
CA VAL A 342 7.74 7.28 12.83
C VAL A 342 6.47 6.51 12.50
N ILE A 343 5.40 7.21 12.16
CA ILE A 343 4.13 6.59 11.73
C ILE A 343 3.97 6.82 10.23
N VAL A 344 3.82 5.73 9.49
CA VAL A 344 3.55 5.76 8.05
C VAL A 344 2.22 5.10 7.78
N TYR A 345 1.41 5.73 6.94
CA TYR A 345 0.23 5.11 6.35
C TYR A 345 0.34 5.06 4.83
N THR A 346 0.04 3.90 4.25
CA THR A 346 0.01 3.65 2.80
C THR A 346 -0.92 2.49 2.44
N SER A 347 -1.04 2.20 1.15
CA SER A 347 -1.61 0.97 0.60
C SER A 347 -0.55 0.19 -0.18
N ASP A 348 -0.80 -1.08 -0.48
CA ASP A 348 0.10 -1.88 -1.32
C ASP A 348 0.05 -1.47 -2.81
N GLN A 349 -1.06 -0.88 -3.28
CA GLN A 349 -1.22 -0.19 -4.57
C GLN A 349 -2.45 0.73 -4.49
N GLY A 350 -2.70 1.50 -5.56
CA GLY A 350 -3.95 2.21 -5.76
C GLY A 350 -5.09 1.27 -6.19
N PHE A 351 -6.27 1.85 -6.48
CA PHE A 351 -7.47 1.08 -6.79
C PHE A 351 -8.47 1.92 -7.57
N PHE A 352 -9.19 1.34 -8.53
CA PHE A 352 -10.24 2.03 -9.27
C PHE A 352 -11.55 2.09 -8.49
N LEU A 353 -12.11 3.28 -8.37
CA LEU A 353 -13.41 3.53 -7.76
C LEU A 353 -14.45 3.96 -8.81
N GLY A 354 -14.51 3.25 -9.92
CA GLY A 354 -15.43 3.52 -11.02
C GLY A 354 -14.85 4.32 -12.17
N GLU A 355 -13.64 4.85 -12.04
CA GLU A 355 -12.95 5.50 -13.16
C GLU A 355 -12.79 4.49 -14.29
N HIS A 356 -13.00 4.92 -15.52
CA HIS A 356 -13.04 4.09 -16.74
C HIS A 356 -14.11 2.98 -16.70
N GLY A 357 -15.11 3.09 -15.82
CA GLY A 357 -16.08 2.03 -15.56
C GLY A 357 -15.51 0.82 -14.82
N TRP A 358 -14.32 0.92 -14.25
CA TRP A 358 -13.57 -0.18 -13.64
C TRP A 358 -13.66 -0.20 -12.12
N PHE A 359 -13.39 -1.37 -11.58
CA PHE A 359 -13.01 -1.62 -10.19
C PHE A 359 -11.77 -2.53 -10.19
N ASP A 360 -11.13 -2.76 -9.02
CA ASP A 360 -9.89 -3.53 -8.92
C ASP A 360 -8.64 -2.70 -9.34
N LYS A 361 -7.56 -3.33 -9.79
CA LYS A 361 -6.21 -2.79 -9.95
C LYS A 361 -5.51 -3.38 -11.17
N ARG A 362 -4.17 -3.38 -11.25
CA ARG A 362 -3.26 -4.00 -12.22
C ARG A 362 -2.75 -3.07 -13.31
N PHE A 363 -3.59 -2.23 -13.90
CA PHE A 363 -3.15 -1.28 -14.92
C PHE A 363 -2.22 -0.20 -14.38
N MET A 364 -1.32 0.30 -15.23
CA MET A 364 -0.47 1.44 -14.92
C MET A 364 -1.18 2.81 -15.01
N TYR A 365 -2.51 2.85 -14.99
CA TYR A 365 -3.27 4.10 -14.89
C TYR A 365 -3.16 4.69 -13.49
N GLU A 366 -3.35 6.01 -13.37
CA GLU A 366 -3.00 6.77 -12.18
C GLU A 366 -3.71 6.27 -10.92
N GLU A 367 -4.99 5.88 -11.03
CA GLU A 367 -5.81 5.40 -9.91
C GLU A 367 -5.24 4.13 -9.25
N CYS A 368 -4.65 3.27 -10.07
CA CYS A 368 -4.05 2.02 -9.62
C CYS A 368 -2.56 2.16 -9.29
N LEU A 369 -1.83 2.94 -10.08
CA LEU A 369 -0.39 3.16 -9.92
C LEU A 369 -0.07 3.96 -8.66
N ARG A 370 -0.86 5.03 -8.38
CA ARG A 370 -0.60 5.96 -7.28
C ARG A 370 -1.17 5.47 -5.97
N MET A 371 -0.28 5.28 -5.00
CA MET A 371 -0.62 4.90 -3.63
C MET A 371 -0.80 6.14 -2.75
N PRO A 372 -1.69 6.11 -1.74
CA PRO A 372 -1.62 7.07 -0.65
C PRO A 372 -0.31 6.89 0.11
N PHE A 373 0.32 7.99 0.53
CA PHE A 373 1.48 7.94 1.41
C PHE A 373 1.54 9.18 2.30
N VAL A 374 1.35 8.98 3.57
CA VAL A 374 1.51 10.01 4.61
C VAL A 374 2.44 9.50 5.70
N ILE A 375 3.27 10.40 6.23
CA ILE A 375 4.29 10.07 7.23
C ILE A 375 4.38 11.15 8.29
N ARG A 376 4.37 10.74 9.56
CA ARG A 376 4.55 11.59 10.74
C ARG A 376 5.83 11.21 11.48
N TYR A 377 6.65 12.19 11.79
CA TYR A 377 7.75 12.10 12.76
C TYR A 377 8.17 13.52 13.17
N PRO A 378 7.61 14.09 14.24
CA PRO A 378 7.75 15.51 14.58
C PRO A 378 9.19 15.92 14.92
N LYS A 379 10.04 15.00 15.36
CA LYS A 379 11.47 15.25 15.59
C LYS A 379 12.23 15.61 14.29
N MET A 380 11.67 15.34 13.10
CA MET A 380 12.33 15.59 11.80
C MET A 380 11.44 16.26 10.77
N ILE A 381 10.17 15.90 10.70
CA ILE A 381 9.25 16.28 9.63
C ILE A 381 8.48 17.52 10.04
N LYS A 382 8.47 18.54 9.17
CA LYS A 382 7.63 19.71 9.39
C LYS A 382 6.16 19.36 9.19
N ALA A 383 5.34 19.59 10.22
CA ALA A 383 3.90 19.41 10.19
C ALA A 383 3.23 20.17 9.02
N GLY A 384 2.22 19.54 8.38
CA GLY A 384 1.45 20.07 7.27
C GLY A 384 2.25 20.29 5.98
N SER A 385 3.41 19.61 5.83
CA SER A 385 4.20 19.70 4.61
C SER A 385 3.72 18.72 3.54
N THR A 386 4.01 19.04 2.27
CA THR A 386 3.70 18.17 1.12
C THR A 386 4.94 17.98 0.25
N SER A 387 5.01 16.87 -0.47
CA SER A 387 6.08 16.60 -1.42
C SER A 387 5.56 16.05 -2.74
N ARG A 388 6.16 16.53 -3.83
CA ARG A 388 5.97 15.98 -5.19
C ARG A 388 7.17 15.17 -5.66
N ALA A 389 8.07 14.80 -4.76
CA ALA A 389 9.14 13.86 -5.08
C ALA A 389 8.53 12.52 -5.52
N ILE A 390 9.01 12.00 -6.64
CA ILE A 390 8.61 10.68 -7.12
C ILE A 390 9.22 9.63 -6.18
N CYS A 391 8.37 8.97 -5.42
CA CYS A 391 8.72 7.85 -4.56
C CYS A 391 8.08 6.56 -5.08
N MET A 392 8.68 5.44 -4.78
CA MET A 392 8.16 4.11 -5.12
C MET A 392 8.15 3.23 -3.88
N ASN A 393 7.31 2.20 -3.86
CA ASN A 393 7.20 1.28 -2.74
C ASN A 393 8.53 0.60 -2.36
N ILE A 394 9.46 0.43 -3.29
CA ILE A 394 10.83 -0.07 -3.02
C ILE A 394 11.69 0.88 -2.17
N ASP A 395 11.28 2.14 -2.01
CA ASP A 395 12.02 3.17 -1.25
C ASP A 395 11.75 3.11 0.26
N PHE A 396 10.70 2.41 0.67
CA PHE A 396 10.26 2.39 2.07
C PHE A 396 11.29 1.76 2.98
N GLY A 397 11.72 0.52 2.69
CA GLY A 397 12.76 -0.17 3.46
C GLY A 397 14.05 0.63 3.58
N PRO A 398 14.66 1.12 2.48
CA PRO A 398 15.82 2.02 2.53
C PRO A 398 15.61 3.27 3.39
N THR A 399 14.40 3.84 3.38
CA THR A 399 14.09 5.03 4.19
C THR A 399 14.00 4.69 5.67
N PHE A 400 13.33 3.59 6.03
CA PHE A 400 13.21 3.16 7.43
C PHE A 400 14.57 2.84 8.05
N LEU A 401 15.43 2.10 7.33
CA LEU A 401 16.80 1.85 7.75
C LEU A 401 17.57 3.15 7.98
N ASN A 402 17.45 4.09 7.05
CA ASN A 402 18.18 5.36 7.14
C ASN A 402 17.62 6.28 8.26
N LEU A 403 16.31 6.23 8.56
CA LEU A 403 15.72 6.91 9.71
C LEU A 403 16.22 6.32 11.04
N ALA A 404 16.38 5.00 11.08
CA ALA A 404 16.95 4.27 12.21
C ALA A 404 18.48 4.46 12.39
N GLY A 405 19.14 5.20 11.48
CA GLY A 405 20.59 5.37 11.49
C GLY A 405 21.36 4.13 11.01
N ILE A 406 20.69 3.21 10.32
CA ILE A 406 21.26 1.97 9.79
C ILE A 406 21.68 2.19 8.33
N GLU A 407 22.83 1.63 7.93
CA GLU A 407 23.30 1.67 6.56
C GLU A 407 22.37 0.86 5.64
N VAL A 408 22.01 1.45 4.50
CA VAL A 408 21.16 0.79 3.51
C VAL A 408 21.99 -0.20 2.71
N PRO A 409 21.64 -1.49 2.69
CA PRO A 409 22.34 -2.49 1.90
C PRO A 409 22.34 -2.16 0.41
N SER A 410 23.49 -2.33 -0.25
CA SER A 410 23.67 -2.02 -1.68
C SER A 410 22.83 -2.91 -2.62
N GLU A 411 22.31 -4.02 -2.13
CA GLU A 411 21.39 -4.89 -2.87
C GLU A 411 19.99 -4.31 -3.05
N MET A 412 19.61 -3.31 -2.22
CA MET A 412 18.33 -2.61 -2.36
C MET A 412 18.40 -1.61 -3.50
N GLN A 413 17.44 -1.69 -4.44
CA GLN A 413 17.35 -0.77 -5.58
C GLN A 413 16.63 0.53 -5.24
N GLY A 414 15.87 0.54 -4.15
CA GLY A 414 15.16 1.72 -3.65
C GLY A 414 16.11 2.81 -3.13
N ARG A 415 15.62 4.05 -3.08
CA ARG A 415 16.35 5.23 -2.62
C ARG A 415 15.70 5.82 -1.37
N SER A 416 16.48 6.03 -0.29
CA SER A 416 15.95 6.71 0.90
C SER A 416 15.53 8.15 0.58
N PHE A 417 14.28 8.48 0.90
CA PHE A 417 13.77 9.85 0.81
C PHE A 417 13.90 10.66 2.12
N ARG A 418 14.74 10.21 3.08
CA ARG A 418 15.02 10.95 4.31
C ARG A 418 15.36 12.43 4.05
N LYS A 419 16.15 12.73 3.00
CA LYS A 419 16.48 14.11 2.63
C LYS A 419 15.25 14.93 2.22
N VAL A 420 14.25 14.32 1.59
CA VAL A 420 12.97 14.98 1.26
C VAL A 420 12.25 15.37 2.55
N LEU A 421 12.19 14.45 3.53
CA LEU A 421 11.57 14.68 4.84
C LEU A 421 12.24 15.85 5.58
N GLN A 422 13.58 15.84 5.69
CA GLN A 422 14.36 16.89 6.35
C GLN A 422 14.22 18.25 5.68
N ASN A 423 14.04 18.27 4.35
CA ASN A 423 13.96 19.49 3.56
C ASN A 423 12.53 20.01 3.34
N LYS A 424 11.59 19.63 4.20
CA LYS A 424 10.18 20.07 4.14
C LYS A 424 9.50 19.75 2.81
N GLY A 425 9.77 18.55 2.27
CA GLY A 425 9.20 18.06 1.02
C GLY A 425 9.92 18.51 -0.26
N ARG A 426 10.98 19.32 -0.16
CA ARG A 426 11.74 19.76 -1.34
C ARG A 426 12.51 18.61 -1.97
N ILE A 427 12.45 18.54 -3.29
CA ILE A 427 13.13 17.51 -4.08
C ILE A 427 14.63 17.77 -4.08
N PRO A 428 15.47 16.84 -3.62
CA PRO A 428 16.93 16.99 -3.66
C PRO A 428 17.45 16.99 -5.11
N ALA A 429 18.57 17.68 -5.33
CA ALA A 429 19.28 17.61 -6.61
C ALA A 429 19.69 16.15 -6.90
N GLY A 430 19.51 15.72 -8.16
CA GLY A 430 19.81 14.33 -8.59
C GLY A 430 18.77 13.29 -8.13
N TRP A 431 17.62 13.74 -7.63
CA TRP A 431 16.50 12.83 -7.38
C TRP A 431 15.96 12.26 -8.71
N ARG A 432 15.32 11.08 -8.65
CA ARG A 432 14.75 10.46 -9.86
C ARG A 432 13.69 11.34 -10.53
N GLU A 433 13.62 11.29 -11.85
CA GLU A 433 12.61 12.00 -12.64
C GLU A 433 11.45 11.10 -13.10
N ALA A 434 11.57 9.78 -12.94
CA ALA A 434 10.54 8.81 -13.31
C ALA A 434 10.38 7.69 -12.29
N ALA A 435 9.16 7.21 -12.12
CA ALA A 435 8.86 5.92 -11.53
C ALA A 435 8.84 4.88 -12.65
N TYR A 436 9.34 3.67 -12.36
CA TYR A 436 9.27 2.50 -13.24
C TYR A 436 8.24 1.52 -12.71
N TYR A 437 7.45 0.95 -13.60
CA TYR A 437 6.40 -0.02 -13.32
C TYR A 437 6.52 -1.23 -14.23
N HIS A 438 6.24 -2.45 -13.71
CA HIS A 438 6.20 -3.65 -14.52
C HIS A 438 5.17 -4.64 -13.97
N TYR A 439 4.16 -4.98 -14.78
CA TYR A 439 3.12 -5.97 -14.53
C TYR A 439 3.31 -7.21 -15.40
N TYR A 440 3.22 -8.40 -14.79
CA TYR A 440 3.66 -9.66 -15.42
C TYR A 440 2.52 -10.67 -15.61
N GLU A 441 1.43 -10.56 -14.86
CA GLU A 441 0.39 -11.58 -14.78
C GLU A 441 -0.55 -11.55 -16.00
N TYR A 442 -0.43 -12.53 -16.89
CA TYR A 442 -1.40 -12.75 -17.98
C TYR A 442 -1.18 -14.17 -18.58
N PRO A 443 -2.27 -14.93 -18.92
CA PRO A 443 -3.65 -14.65 -18.58
C PRO A 443 -3.91 -14.87 -17.08
N ALA A 444 -4.69 -13.97 -16.48
CA ALA A 444 -5.02 -14.01 -15.07
C ALA A 444 -6.35 -13.33 -14.82
N GLU A 445 -6.70 -13.11 -13.56
CA GLU A 445 -7.93 -12.40 -13.20
C GLU A 445 -8.00 -11.04 -13.91
N HIS A 446 -9.17 -10.72 -14.47
CA HIS A 446 -9.47 -9.50 -15.22
C HIS A 446 -8.77 -9.33 -16.58
N SER A 447 -8.04 -10.33 -17.05
CA SER A 447 -7.45 -10.36 -18.40
C SER A 447 -6.60 -9.13 -18.76
N VAL A 448 -6.00 -8.48 -17.74
CA VAL A 448 -5.12 -7.32 -17.95
C VAL A 448 -3.81 -7.76 -18.59
N LYS A 449 -3.50 -7.17 -19.75
CA LYS A 449 -2.31 -7.51 -20.53
C LYS A 449 -1.02 -7.16 -19.80
N ARG A 450 0.06 -7.94 -20.01
CA ARG A 450 1.39 -7.62 -19.48
C ARG A 450 1.85 -6.27 -20.00
N HIS A 451 2.42 -5.45 -19.14
CA HIS A 451 2.92 -4.15 -19.53
C HIS A 451 3.98 -3.62 -18.57
N TYR A 452 4.83 -2.77 -19.10
CA TYR A 452 5.77 -1.97 -18.32
C TYR A 452 5.76 -0.52 -18.81
N GLY A 453 6.34 0.36 -18.00
CA GLY A 453 6.40 1.75 -18.42
C GLY A 453 7.03 2.67 -17.38
N ILE A 454 6.98 3.95 -17.68
CA ILE A 454 7.44 5.02 -16.79
C ILE A 454 6.40 6.10 -16.59
N ARG A 455 6.43 6.70 -15.40
CA ARG A 455 5.65 7.86 -14.99
C ARG A 455 6.59 8.99 -14.56
N THR A 456 6.68 10.05 -15.36
CA THR A 456 7.38 11.31 -15.01
C THR A 456 6.41 12.30 -14.35
N SER A 457 6.84 13.49 -13.98
CA SER A 457 5.96 14.51 -13.39
C SER A 457 4.81 14.98 -14.32
N ASP A 458 4.93 14.79 -15.63
CA ASP A 458 4.03 15.36 -16.63
C ASP A 458 3.60 14.40 -17.75
N CYS A 459 4.18 13.19 -17.80
CA CYS A 459 3.89 12.24 -18.87
C CYS A 459 3.99 10.80 -18.37
N LYS A 460 3.22 9.93 -18.98
CA LYS A 460 3.25 8.47 -18.78
C LYS A 460 3.51 7.79 -20.12
N LEU A 461 4.34 6.75 -20.14
CA LEU A 461 4.59 5.90 -21.29
C LEU A 461 4.43 4.44 -20.87
N ILE A 462 3.59 3.69 -21.58
CA ILE A 462 3.28 2.29 -21.30
C ILE A 462 3.54 1.46 -22.55
N HIS A 463 4.17 0.30 -22.38
CA HIS A 463 4.31 -0.73 -23.41
C HIS A 463 3.59 -2.01 -22.96
N PHE A 464 2.55 -2.37 -23.68
CA PHE A 464 1.93 -3.69 -23.59
C PHE A 464 2.70 -4.64 -24.50
N TYR A 465 3.16 -5.79 -23.98
CA TYR A 465 4.11 -6.66 -24.66
C TYR A 465 3.67 -8.13 -24.64
N ASN A 466 4.26 -8.97 -25.46
CA ASN A 466 4.02 -10.41 -25.65
C ASN A 466 2.61 -10.74 -26.15
N ASP A 467 1.58 -10.39 -25.39
CA ASP A 467 0.19 -10.73 -25.71
C ASP A 467 -0.37 -9.82 -26.82
N ILE A 468 0.09 -8.61 -26.81
CA ILE A 468 -0.08 -7.57 -27.83
C ILE A 468 1.22 -6.77 -27.88
N ASP A 469 1.46 -6.04 -28.98
CA ASP A 469 2.58 -5.11 -29.09
C ASP A 469 2.01 -3.70 -29.33
N GLN A 470 1.81 -2.97 -28.23
CA GLN A 470 1.14 -1.68 -28.27
C GLN A 470 1.72 -0.68 -27.28
N TRP A 471 1.91 0.55 -27.74
CA TRP A 471 2.34 1.67 -26.91
C TRP A 471 1.19 2.61 -26.61
N GLU A 472 1.16 3.09 -25.38
CA GLU A 472 0.30 4.19 -24.94
C GLU A 472 1.15 5.29 -24.30
N MET A 473 0.81 6.53 -24.57
CA MET A 473 1.43 7.70 -23.96
C MET A 473 0.37 8.73 -23.59
N TYR A 474 0.46 9.26 -22.37
CA TYR A 474 -0.50 10.22 -21.82
C TYR A 474 0.19 11.49 -21.35
N ASP A 475 -0.35 12.65 -21.73
CA ASP A 475 0.03 13.96 -21.18
C ASP A 475 -0.75 14.21 -19.91
N MET A 476 -0.13 13.93 -18.77
CA MET A 476 -0.77 13.98 -17.45
C MET A 476 -1.17 15.38 -16.99
N LYS A 477 -0.76 16.45 -17.71
CA LYS A 477 -1.20 17.82 -17.44
C LYS A 477 -2.45 18.18 -18.24
N ALA A 478 -2.49 17.75 -19.51
CA ALA A 478 -3.60 18.03 -20.40
C ALA A 478 -4.74 17.02 -20.25
N ASP A 479 -4.40 15.77 -19.91
CA ASP A 479 -5.30 14.63 -19.80
C ASP A 479 -4.96 13.81 -18.54
N PRO A 480 -5.26 14.31 -17.35
CA PRO A 480 -4.97 13.61 -16.09
C PRO A 480 -5.80 12.33 -15.90
N GLN A 481 -6.88 12.16 -16.66
CA GLN A 481 -7.76 10.98 -16.65
C GLN A 481 -7.36 9.93 -17.69
N GLU A 482 -6.28 10.14 -18.45
CA GLU A 482 -5.72 9.16 -19.39
C GLU A 482 -6.72 8.66 -20.46
N MET A 483 -7.53 9.59 -20.96
CA MET A 483 -8.59 9.30 -21.95
C MET A 483 -8.08 9.24 -23.38
N ARG A 484 -6.95 9.90 -23.67
CA ARG A 484 -6.41 10.02 -25.01
C ARG A 484 -4.97 9.54 -25.11
N ASN A 485 -4.76 8.40 -25.75
CA ASN A 485 -3.42 7.96 -26.13
C ASN A 485 -2.83 8.89 -27.22
N VAL A 486 -1.75 9.61 -26.89
CA VAL A 486 -1.07 10.54 -27.79
C VAL A 486 0.23 9.98 -28.37
N TYR A 487 0.46 8.67 -28.25
CA TYR A 487 1.71 8.03 -28.67
C TYR A 487 2.01 8.28 -30.15
N ASP A 488 1.02 8.14 -31.03
CA ASP A 488 1.18 8.31 -32.49
C ASP A 488 0.86 9.74 -32.97
N ASP A 489 0.50 10.66 -32.06
CA ASP A 489 0.24 12.05 -32.41
C ASP A 489 1.56 12.76 -32.79
N PRO A 490 1.70 13.30 -34.05
CA PRO A 490 2.92 13.97 -34.47
C PRO A 490 3.32 15.16 -33.59
N ALA A 491 2.35 15.83 -32.96
CA ALA A 491 2.61 16.94 -32.03
C ALA A 491 3.42 16.53 -30.83
N TYR A 492 3.35 15.26 -30.44
CA TYR A 492 4.06 14.68 -29.29
C TYR A 492 5.35 13.93 -29.68
N ALA A 493 5.79 13.93 -30.95
CA ALA A 493 6.96 13.16 -31.40
C ALA A 493 8.24 13.46 -30.58
N GLY A 494 8.49 14.73 -30.23
CA GLY A 494 9.63 15.12 -29.40
C GLY A 494 9.51 14.60 -27.94
N LYS A 495 8.32 14.66 -27.37
CA LYS A 495 8.04 14.14 -26.02
C LYS A 495 8.17 12.61 -25.99
N ARG A 496 7.62 11.92 -26.99
CA ARG A 496 7.75 10.47 -27.14
C ARG A 496 9.22 10.03 -27.18
N ALA A 497 10.04 10.70 -28.01
CA ALA A 497 11.48 10.41 -28.07
C ALA A 497 12.20 10.67 -26.73
N GLN A 498 11.77 11.68 -25.97
CA GLN A 498 12.27 11.93 -24.61
C GLN A 498 11.89 10.79 -23.67
N MET A 499 10.61 10.37 -23.68
CA MET A 499 10.10 9.32 -22.79
C MET A 499 10.80 7.98 -23.05
N HIS A 500 11.05 7.61 -24.31
CA HIS A 500 11.81 6.40 -24.62
C HIS A 500 13.25 6.44 -24.06
N ARG A 501 13.94 7.58 -24.19
CA ARG A 501 15.30 7.73 -23.60
C ARG A 501 15.27 7.57 -22.08
N ILE A 502 14.29 8.16 -21.41
CA ILE A 502 14.13 8.01 -19.96
C ILE A 502 13.85 6.54 -19.60
N LEU A 503 12.96 5.89 -20.35
CA LEU A 503 12.64 4.48 -20.14
C LEU A 503 13.89 3.59 -20.27
N GLU A 504 14.68 3.75 -21.33
CA GLU A 504 15.94 3.02 -21.52
C GLU A 504 16.93 3.23 -20.37
N GLN A 505 17.07 4.48 -19.90
CA GLN A 505 17.95 4.81 -18.76
C GLN A 505 17.47 4.15 -17.47
N VAL A 506 16.18 4.18 -17.20
CA VAL A 506 15.57 3.59 -16.00
C VAL A 506 15.67 2.07 -16.04
N GLN A 507 15.45 1.45 -17.19
CA GLN A 507 15.63 0.00 -17.37
C GLN A 507 17.09 -0.43 -17.16
N GLN A 508 18.05 0.36 -17.62
CA GLN A 508 19.47 0.12 -17.33
C GLN A 508 19.79 0.28 -15.85
N GLU A 509 19.29 1.33 -15.21
CA GLU A 509 19.50 1.60 -13.78
C GLU A 509 18.99 0.45 -12.91
N TYR A 510 17.80 -0.06 -13.22
CA TYR A 510 17.16 -1.12 -12.42
C TYR A 510 17.41 -2.53 -12.95
N GLU A 511 18.25 -2.68 -14.00
CA GLU A 511 18.65 -3.95 -14.58
C GLU A 511 17.47 -4.78 -15.14
N ASP A 512 16.49 -4.11 -15.74
CA ASP A 512 15.38 -4.71 -16.48
C ASP A 512 15.50 -4.41 -17.98
N THR A 513 16.67 -4.77 -18.55
CA THR A 513 17.07 -4.39 -19.91
C THR A 513 16.39 -5.20 -20.99
N ASP A 514 15.73 -6.29 -20.62
CA ASP A 514 15.04 -7.19 -21.55
C ASP A 514 13.71 -7.68 -20.97
N PRO A 515 12.76 -6.75 -20.75
CA PRO A 515 11.50 -7.07 -20.10
C PRO A 515 10.59 -7.99 -20.94
N CYS A 516 10.79 -8.05 -22.27
CA CYS A 516 9.95 -8.82 -23.19
C CYS A 516 10.44 -10.26 -23.39
N GLU A 517 11.76 -10.53 -23.27
CA GLU A 517 12.34 -11.87 -23.51
C GLU A 517 12.26 -12.81 -22.30
N LYS A 518 12.11 -12.26 -21.10
CA LYS A 518 11.90 -13.11 -19.92
C LYS A 518 10.51 -13.75 -20.05
N GLU A 519 10.47 -14.97 -20.63
CA GLU A 519 9.35 -15.88 -20.40
C GLU A 519 9.26 -16.06 -18.88
N HIS A 520 8.44 -15.25 -18.25
CA HIS A 520 8.05 -15.51 -16.88
C HIS A 520 7.31 -16.84 -16.92
N ALA A 521 7.92 -17.87 -16.33
CA ALA A 521 7.49 -19.27 -16.39
C ALA A 521 6.12 -19.52 -15.71
N LEU A 522 5.24 -18.53 -15.73
CA LEU A 522 4.08 -18.39 -14.88
C LEU A 522 2.88 -19.24 -15.28
N PHE A 523 2.79 -19.70 -16.51
CA PHE A 523 1.65 -20.51 -16.94
C PHE A 523 2.10 -21.66 -17.84
N ARG A 524 2.71 -22.68 -17.24
CA ARG A 524 2.63 -24.04 -17.79
C ARG A 524 1.41 -24.71 -17.13
N PHE A 525 0.27 -24.65 -17.80
CA PHE A 525 -0.89 -25.51 -17.51
C PHE A 525 -0.56 -26.96 -17.82
#